data_f88ef6048fd577cf00fc61c10cccdb18
#
_entry.id   f88ef6048fd577cf00fc61c10cccdb18
#
_cell.length_a   1.000
_cell.length_b   1.000
_cell.length_c   1.000
_cell.angle_alpha   90.00
_cell.angle_beta   90.00
_cell.angle_gamma   90.00
#
_symmetry.space_group_name_H-M   'P 1'
#
loop_
_entity.id
_entity.type
_entity.pdbx_description
1 polymer ?
#
loop_
_entity_poly.entity_id
_entity_poly.type
_entity_poly.pdbx_seq_one_letter_code
_entity_poly.pdbx_strand_id
1 'polypeptide(L)'
;MNDTPELIMVAMSGGVDSSVAAMLLLEQGYDVAGVSLQLKSNNEPYGNGYNLKLINRAREVAAALGIPHYVVDLSDIFSQRVIADFCQQYSQGRTPNPCIRCNYYVKIGALLEKIPDFNAGYLATGHYARVLSDENGTHLLKGADEKKDQSYFLYTLPPASLSRLIFPLGKRYKKDIIRLAAKMKLPVSQKESQDVCFIPDGDYKSFLATRMGFTPGKILDKTGKILGEHQGLPLYTIGQRQGLGLASNEKLFVSDMNPEANTITVASHDQLYTSRILLSNFIWRESSIPLDTPGMIVKVRYKAAPAEVKRISQTGDFYLLELANPVWAATPGQAAVIYLGDTVLGGGTIEHGGDAA
;
A
#
# COMPACT_ATOMS: atom_id res chain seq x y z
N MET A 1 28.83 -22.13 -20.47
CA MET A 1 27.76 -21.50 -19.67
C MET A 1 26.81 -20.93 -20.68
N ASN A 2 25.53 -21.31 -20.66
CA ASN A 2 24.56 -20.82 -21.64
C ASN A 2 24.26 -19.33 -21.33
N ASP A 3 24.81 -18.45 -22.18
CA ASP A 3 24.52 -17.00 -22.17
C ASP A 3 23.17 -16.65 -22.80
N THR A 4 22.13 -17.42 -22.53
CA THR A 4 20.78 -16.96 -22.82
C THR A 4 20.40 -15.95 -21.72
N PRO A 5 20.07 -14.69 -22.07
CA PRO A 5 19.65 -13.71 -21.10
C PRO A 5 18.43 -14.27 -20.36
N GLU A 6 18.48 -14.20 -19.02
CA GLU A 6 17.40 -14.71 -18.19
C GLU A 6 16.15 -13.89 -18.44
N LEU A 7 15.01 -14.53 -18.72
CA LEU A 7 13.76 -13.87 -19.02
C LEU A 7 13.26 -13.08 -17.80
N ILE A 8 12.96 -11.80 -18.00
CA ILE A 8 12.35 -10.92 -17.01
C ILE A 8 10.86 -10.78 -17.30
N MET A 9 10.02 -11.20 -16.35
CA MET A 9 8.58 -10.98 -16.41
C MET A 9 8.25 -9.60 -15.87
N VAL A 10 7.55 -8.76 -16.64
CA VAL A 10 7.15 -7.41 -16.23
C VAL A 10 5.65 -7.37 -15.91
N ALA A 11 5.31 -7.03 -14.67
CA ALA A 11 3.91 -6.83 -14.28
C ALA A 11 3.34 -5.56 -14.95
N MET A 12 2.45 -5.75 -15.91
CA MET A 12 1.89 -4.69 -16.75
C MET A 12 0.42 -4.41 -16.41
N SER A 13 0.13 -3.15 -16.06
CA SER A 13 -1.24 -2.66 -15.79
C SER A 13 -1.83 -1.84 -16.94
N GLY A 14 -1.11 -1.70 -18.05
CA GLY A 14 -1.49 -0.79 -19.14
C GLY A 14 -1.35 0.70 -18.80
N GLY A 15 -0.76 1.02 -17.64
CA GLY A 15 -0.41 2.39 -17.25
C GLY A 15 1.01 2.77 -17.69
N VAL A 16 1.31 4.07 -17.64
CA VAL A 16 2.61 4.65 -18.08
C VAL A 16 3.79 3.95 -17.40
N ASP A 17 3.73 3.76 -16.08
CA ASP A 17 4.88 3.31 -15.29
C ASP A 17 5.31 1.88 -15.66
N SER A 18 4.39 0.93 -15.67
CA SER A 18 4.69 -0.45 -16.03
C SER A 18 5.14 -0.61 -17.49
N SER A 19 4.59 0.22 -18.39
CA SER A 19 4.93 0.21 -19.82
C SER A 19 6.35 0.72 -20.05
N VAL A 20 6.72 1.83 -19.39
CA VAL A 20 8.08 2.36 -19.47
C VAL A 20 9.09 1.43 -18.76
N ALA A 21 8.68 0.76 -17.68
CA ALA A 21 9.53 -0.24 -17.03
C ALA A 21 9.91 -1.38 -17.99
N ALA A 22 8.94 -1.91 -18.76
CA ALA A 22 9.21 -2.92 -19.78
C ALA A 22 10.13 -2.40 -20.88
N MET A 23 9.87 -1.21 -21.40
CA MET A 23 10.69 -0.57 -22.43
C MET A 23 12.15 -0.40 -21.96
N LEU A 24 12.37 0.09 -20.74
CA LEU A 24 13.71 0.32 -20.21
C LEU A 24 14.52 -0.98 -20.07
N LEU A 25 13.88 -2.09 -19.75
CA LEU A 25 14.55 -3.40 -19.69
C LEU A 25 14.92 -3.90 -21.09
N LEU A 26 14.06 -3.70 -22.08
CA LEU A 26 14.37 -3.99 -23.49
C LEU A 26 15.56 -3.16 -24.00
N GLU A 27 15.59 -1.85 -23.70
CA GLU A 27 16.71 -0.97 -24.07
C GLU A 27 18.04 -1.40 -23.43
N GLN A 28 17.99 -2.08 -22.29
CA GLN A 28 19.14 -2.67 -21.58
C GLN A 28 19.56 -4.04 -22.16
N GLY A 29 18.81 -4.57 -23.14
CA GLY A 29 19.12 -5.83 -23.80
C GLY A 29 18.62 -7.08 -23.09
N TYR A 30 17.71 -6.95 -22.12
CA TYR A 30 17.08 -8.10 -21.45
C TYR A 30 16.01 -8.76 -22.33
N ASP A 31 15.84 -10.05 -22.14
CA ASP A 31 14.68 -10.77 -22.64
C ASP A 31 13.47 -10.42 -21.74
N VAL A 32 12.38 -9.92 -22.32
CA VAL A 32 11.24 -9.38 -21.56
C VAL A 32 9.92 -10.00 -22.02
N ALA A 33 9.08 -10.39 -21.06
CA ALA A 33 7.69 -10.73 -21.31
C ALA A 33 6.79 -9.92 -20.37
N GLY A 34 5.64 -9.50 -20.87
CA GLY A 34 4.62 -8.82 -20.08
C GLY A 34 3.67 -9.81 -19.38
N VAL A 35 3.22 -9.48 -18.18
CA VAL A 35 2.17 -10.22 -17.48
C VAL A 35 1.16 -9.26 -16.87
N SER A 36 -0.11 -9.49 -17.12
CA SER A 36 -1.22 -8.80 -16.47
C SER A 36 -1.94 -9.72 -15.49
N LEU A 37 -2.42 -9.14 -14.39
CA LEU A 37 -3.16 -9.88 -13.38
C LEU A 37 -4.66 -9.72 -13.61
N GLN A 38 -5.37 -10.83 -13.69
CA GLN A 38 -6.82 -10.84 -13.54
C GLN A 38 -7.11 -10.90 -12.03
N LEU A 39 -7.62 -9.79 -11.47
CA LEU A 39 -7.85 -9.63 -10.03
C LEU A 39 -9.32 -9.76 -9.64
N LYS A 40 -10.21 -9.91 -10.60
CA LYS A 40 -11.65 -10.02 -10.36
C LYS A 40 -12.22 -11.16 -11.20
N SER A 41 -13.08 -11.96 -10.57
CA SER A 41 -13.81 -12.99 -11.31
C SER A 41 -14.82 -12.35 -12.26
N ASN A 42 -15.15 -13.06 -13.33
CA ASN A 42 -16.14 -12.60 -14.33
C ASN A 42 -17.57 -12.47 -13.74
N ASN A 43 -17.80 -12.98 -12.55
CA ASN A 43 -19.12 -13.03 -11.91
C ASN A 43 -19.36 -11.89 -10.88
N GLU A 44 -18.41 -11.00 -10.66
CA GLU A 44 -18.59 -9.90 -9.70
C GLU A 44 -19.32 -8.70 -10.32
N PRO A 45 -20.35 -8.13 -9.64
CA PRO A 45 -21.21 -7.05 -10.19
C PRO A 45 -20.46 -5.76 -10.57
N TYR A 46 -19.30 -5.50 -9.94
CA TYR A 46 -18.51 -4.26 -10.11
C TYR A 46 -17.17 -4.45 -10.83
N GLY A 47 -16.93 -5.61 -11.49
CA GLY A 47 -15.57 -6.05 -11.84
C GLY A 47 -15.16 -6.04 -13.30
N ASN A 48 -16.03 -6.41 -14.20
CA ASN A 48 -15.63 -6.95 -15.50
C ASN A 48 -15.07 -5.90 -16.48
N GLY A 49 -15.60 -4.68 -16.51
CA GLY A 49 -15.20 -3.72 -17.53
C GLY A 49 -13.85 -3.06 -17.29
N TYR A 50 -13.51 -2.77 -16.04
CA TYR A 50 -12.29 -2.01 -15.73
C TYR A 50 -11.02 -2.87 -15.83
N ASN A 51 -11.04 -4.08 -15.26
CA ASN A 51 -9.88 -4.98 -15.29
C ASN A 51 -9.56 -5.43 -16.72
N LEU A 52 -10.58 -5.78 -17.52
CA LEU A 52 -10.41 -6.13 -18.93
C LEU A 52 -9.85 -4.98 -19.77
N LYS A 53 -10.29 -3.74 -19.52
CA LYS A 53 -9.74 -2.57 -20.20
C LYS A 53 -8.24 -2.38 -19.91
N LEU A 54 -7.83 -2.60 -18.67
CA LEU A 54 -6.41 -2.53 -18.29
C LEU A 54 -5.58 -3.63 -18.94
N ILE A 55 -6.08 -4.87 -18.93
CA ILE A 55 -5.42 -6.01 -19.57
C ILE A 55 -5.28 -5.79 -21.08
N ASN A 56 -6.35 -5.34 -21.76
CA ASN A 56 -6.29 -5.07 -23.19
C ASN A 56 -5.28 -3.95 -23.53
N ARG A 57 -5.25 -2.90 -22.73
CA ARG A 57 -4.23 -1.83 -22.91
C ARG A 57 -2.81 -2.35 -22.67
N ALA A 58 -2.60 -3.23 -21.70
CA ALA A 58 -1.31 -3.87 -21.47
C ALA A 58 -0.88 -4.72 -22.68
N ARG A 59 -1.83 -5.46 -23.31
CA ARG A 59 -1.58 -6.18 -24.58
C ARG A 59 -1.18 -5.26 -25.71
N GLU A 60 -1.88 -4.13 -25.88
CA GLU A 60 -1.54 -3.13 -26.92
C GLU A 60 -0.12 -2.58 -26.71
N VAL A 61 0.26 -2.28 -25.47
CA VAL A 61 1.62 -1.85 -25.15
C VAL A 61 2.63 -2.96 -25.43
N ALA A 62 2.37 -4.18 -25.01
CA ALA A 62 3.26 -5.32 -25.24
C ALA A 62 3.46 -5.57 -26.74
N ALA A 63 2.37 -5.51 -27.54
CA ALA A 63 2.44 -5.60 -28.98
C ALA A 63 3.28 -4.47 -29.61
N ALA A 64 3.12 -3.23 -29.12
CA ALA A 64 3.92 -2.09 -29.58
C ALA A 64 5.42 -2.22 -29.24
N LEU A 65 5.74 -2.91 -28.13
CA LEU A 65 7.11 -3.20 -27.71
C LEU A 65 7.67 -4.49 -28.36
N GLY A 66 6.84 -5.28 -29.05
CA GLY A 66 7.26 -6.53 -29.68
C GLY A 66 7.54 -7.67 -28.67
N ILE A 67 6.92 -7.65 -27.47
CA ILE A 67 7.12 -8.64 -26.43
C ILE A 67 5.90 -9.56 -26.24
N PRO A 68 6.08 -10.82 -25.82
CA PRO A 68 4.99 -11.69 -25.40
C PRO A 68 4.22 -11.10 -24.24
N HIS A 69 2.92 -11.38 -24.15
CA HIS A 69 2.08 -10.91 -23.04
C HIS A 69 1.16 -12.04 -22.55
N TYR A 70 1.20 -12.26 -21.25
CA TYR A 70 0.42 -13.30 -20.56
C TYR A 70 -0.61 -12.68 -19.62
N VAL A 71 -1.62 -13.46 -19.27
CA VAL A 71 -2.61 -13.08 -18.25
C VAL A 71 -2.65 -14.19 -17.22
N VAL A 72 -2.44 -13.83 -15.95
CA VAL A 72 -2.50 -14.76 -14.82
C VAL A 72 -3.73 -14.43 -13.99
N ASP A 73 -4.60 -15.43 -13.78
CA ASP A 73 -5.76 -15.27 -12.90
C ASP A 73 -5.33 -15.45 -11.44
N LEU A 74 -5.48 -14.37 -10.67
CA LEU A 74 -5.23 -14.31 -9.24
C LEU A 74 -6.48 -13.78 -8.50
N SER A 75 -7.66 -13.91 -9.10
CA SER A 75 -8.92 -13.39 -8.54
C SER A 75 -9.25 -13.98 -7.19
N ASP A 76 -9.06 -15.29 -7.01
CA ASP A 76 -9.37 -15.99 -5.75
C ASP A 76 -8.49 -15.51 -4.61
N ILE A 77 -7.16 -15.50 -4.80
CA ILE A 77 -6.23 -15.02 -3.76
C ILE A 77 -6.44 -13.53 -3.46
N PHE A 78 -6.75 -12.73 -4.49
CA PHE A 78 -7.07 -11.32 -4.32
C PHE A 78 -8.34 -11.12 -3.48
N SER A 79 -9.40 -11.87 -3.78
CA SER A 79 -10.65 -11.83 -3.02
C SER A 79 -10.43 -12.23 -1.55
N GLN A 80 -9.73 -13.35 -1.31
CA GLN A 80 -9.50 -13.89 0.03
C GLN A 80 -8.53 -13.06 0.88
N ARG A 81 -7.43 -12.57 0.29
CA ARG A 81 -6.32 -11.94 1.04
C ARG A 81 -6.36 -10.42 1.06
N VAL A 82 -7.08 -9.80 0.11
CA VAL A 82 -7.13 -8.34 0.00
C VAL A 82 -8.53 -7.82 0.28
N ILE A 83 -9.55 -8.31 -0.44
CA ILE A 83 -10.91 -7.80 -0.29
C ILE A 83 -11.53 -8.23 1.05
N ALA A 84 -11.38 -9.51 1.42
CA ALA A 84 -11.91 -10.01 2.69
C ALA A 84 -11.25 -9.31 3.90
N ASP A 85 -9.92 -9.16 3.88
CA ASP A 85 -9.19 -8.41 4.91
C ASP A 85 -9.66 -6.94 4.97
N PHE A 86 -9.81 -6.29 3.82
CA PHE A 86 -10.32 -4.91 3.74
C PHE A 86 -11.69 -4.76 4.42
N CYS A 87 -12.63 -5.65 4.12
CA CYS A 87 -13.95 -5.65 4.73
C CYS A 87 -13.87 -5.93 6.25
N GLN A 88 -13.08 -6.94 6.65
CA GLN A 88 -12.91 -7.30 8.04
C GLN A 88 -12.32 -6.16 8.87
N GLN A 89 -11.28 -5.49 8.39
CA GLN A 89 -10.68 -4.35 9.10
C GLN A 89 -11.70 -3.23 9.31
N TYR A 90 -12.47 -2.87 8.27
CA TYR A 90 -13.51 -1.85 8.40
C TYR A 90 -14.63 -2.25 9.37
N SER A 91 -15.03 -3.53 9.42
CA SER A 91 -16.03 -4.00 10.39
C SER A 91 -15.54 -3.87 11.85
N GLN A 92 -14.23 -3.85 12.03
CA GLN A 92 -13.57 -3.65 13.33
C GLN A 92 -13.24 -2.18 13.63
N GLY A 93 -13.79 -1.22 12.86
CA GLY A 93 -13.49 0.20 13.04
C GLY A 93 -12.06 0.60 12.67
N ARG A 94 -11.35 -0.23 11.88
CA ARG A 94 -9.97 -0.01 11.47
C ARG A 94 -9.94 0.49 10.02
N THR A 95 -8.89 1.20 9.63
CA THR A 95 -8.71 1.69 8.26
C THR A 95 -7.54 0.98 7.59
N PRO A 96 -7.77 -0.09 6.82
CA PRO A 96 -6.71 -0.91 6.25
C PRO A 96 -5.95 -0.21 5.12
N ASN A 97 -4.75 -0.74 4.81
CA ASN A 97 -4.02 -0.41 3.59
C ASN A 97 -3.99 -1.62 2.64
N PRO A 98 -4.98 -1.74 1.73
CA PRO A 98 -5.08 -2.90 0.86
C PRO A 98 -3.92 -3.01 -0.15
N CYS A 99 -3.21 -1.90 -0.45
CA CYS A 99 -2.07 -1.93 -1.37
C CYS A 99 -0.88 -2.70 -0.80
N ILE A 100 -0.62 -2.61 0.52
CA ILE A 100 0.42 -3.40 1.19
C ILE A 100 0.07 -4.89 1.09
N ARG A 101 -1.17 -5.26 1.43
CA ARG A 101 -1.66 -6.64 1.34
C ARG A 101 -1.59 -7.18 -0.09
N CYS A 102 -2.01 -6.36 -1.06
CA CYS A 102 -1.97 -6.73 -2.48
C CYS A 102 -0.55 -6.96 -2.98
N ASN A 103 0.41 -6.10 -2.62
CA ASN A 103 1.81 -6.31 -3.01
C ASN A 103 2.36 -7.59 -2.38
N TYR A 104 2.11 -7.83 -1.08
CA TYR A 104 2.62 -8.99 -0.37
C TYR A 104 2.05 -10.30 -0.89
N TYR A 105 0.72 -10.42 -1.01
CA TYR A 105 0.07 -11.70 -1.33
C TYR A 105 -0.15 -11.92 -2.82
N VAL A 106 -0.33 -10.86 -3.62
CA VAL A 106 -0.85 -11.00 -4.99
C VAL A 106 0.16 -10.52 -6.03
N LYS A 107 0.37 -9.19 -6.11
CA LYS A 107 1.19 -8.59 -7.19
C LYS A 107 2.62 -9.09 -7.22
N ILE A 108 3.17 -9.39 -6.05
CA ILE A 108 4.54 -9.86 -5.93
C ILE A 108 4.53 -11.31 -5.43
N GLY A 109 3.90 -11.60 -4.29
CA GLY A 109 3.92 -12.95 -3.70
C GLY A 109 3.49 -14.02 -4.70
N ALA A 110 2.20 -14.10 -5.01
CA ALA A 110 1.66 -15.14 -5.89
C ALA A 110 2.24 -15.08 -7.31
N LEU A 111 2.57 -13.86 -7.81
CA LEU A 111 3.15 -13.76 -9.14
C LEU A 111 4.60 -14.28 -9.18
N LEU A 112 5.42 -14.04 -8.15
CA LEU A 112 6.77 -14.61 -8.04
C LEU A 112 6.76 -16.15 -7.97
N GLU A 113 5.69 -16.75 -7.44
CA GLU A 113 5.50 -18.20 -7.45
C GLU A 113 5.12 -18.72 -8.84
N LYS A 114 4.52 -17.89 -9.68
CA LYS A 114 4.03 -18.27 -11.01
C LYS A 114 5.03 -18.03 -12.15
N ILE A 115 5.95 -17.08 -12.02
CA ILE A 115 6.85 -16.74 -13.13
C ILE A 115 7.79 -17.88 -13.56
N PRO A 116 8.18 -18.87 -12.71
CA PRO A 116 8.92 -20.05 -13.18
C PRO A 116 8.16 -20.88 -14.21
N ASP A 117 6.83 -20.89 -14.19
CA ASP A 117 5.99 -21.57 -15.19
C ASP A 117 6.21 -21.00 -16.62
N PHE A 118 6.77 -19.79 -16.72
CA PHE A 118 7.13 -19.09 -17.94
C PHE A 118 8.64 -19.06 -18.21
N ASN A 119 9.44 -19.85 -17.48
CA ASN A 119 10.90 -19.85 -17.51
C ASN A 119 11.54 -18.50 -17.18
N ALA A 120 10.88 -17.68 -16.32
CA ALA A 120 11.40 -16.40 -15.88
C ALA A 120 11.98 -16.49 -14.46
N GLY A 121 13.15 -15.89 -14.26
CA GLY A 121 13.83 -15.84 -12.95
C GLY A 121 13.45 -14.60 -12.14
N TYR A 122 13.18 -13.49 -12.82
CA TYR A 122 12.95 -12.18 -12.21
C TYR A 122 11.57 -11.62 -12.55
N LEU A 123 11.03 -10.87 -11.58
CA LEU A 123 9.81 -10.08 -11.75
C LEU A 123 10.17 -8.59 -11.70
N ALA A 124 9.83 -7.86 -12.74
CA ALA A 124 9.93 -6.40 -12.74
C ALA A 124 8.56 -5.75 -12.57
N THR A 125 8.53 -4.59 -11.94
CA THR A 125 7.31 -3.78 -11.78
C THR A 125 7.60 -2.29 -11.96
N GLY A 126 6.55 -1.51 -12.26
CA GLY A 126 6.63 -0.06 -12.35
C GLY A 126 6.65 0.67 -11.01
N HIS A 127 7.03 0.03 -9.89
CA HIS A 127 7.13 0.70 -8.61
C HIS A 127 8.34 1.64 -8.55
N TYR A 128 8.14 2.78 -7.90
CA TYR A 128 9.20 3.73 -7.54
C TYR A 128 9.80 3.32 -6.19
N ALA A 129 10.67 2.33 -6.22
CA ALA A 129 11.46 1.83 -5.10
C ALA A 129 12.80 1.34 -5.65
N ARG A 130 13.77 1.07 -4.77
CA ARG A 130 15.07 0.50 -5.17
C ARG A 130 15.36 -0.75 -4.36
N VAL A 131 16.07 -1.67 -4.97
CA VAL A 131 16.66 -2.82 -4.29
C VAL A 131 18.17 -2.68 -4.40
N LEU A 132 18.87 -2.93 -3.31
CA LEU A 132 20.33 -3.01 -3.22
C LEU A 132 20.68 -4.36 -2.60
N SER A 133 21.59 -5.09 -3.23
CA SER A 133 22.16 -6.31 -2.65
C SER A 133 23.63 -6.07 -2.36
N ASP A 134 24.06 -6.38 -1.15
CA ASP A 134 25.44 -6.31 -0.70
C ASP A 134 25.78 -7.51 0.20
N GLU A 135 26.91 -7.49 0.88
CA GLU A 135 27.37 -8.55 1.78
C GLU A 135 26.45 -8.79 2.98
N ASN A 136 25.65 -7.80 3.37
CA ASN A 136 24.69 -7.87 4.49
C ASN A 136 23.29 -8.36 4.05
N GLY A 137 23.06 -8.48 2.74
CA GLY A 137 21.82 -9.01 2.21
C GLY A 137 21.15 -8.15 1.13
N THR A 138 19.84 -8.30 1.03
CA THR A 138 19.04 -7.55 0.05
C THR A 138 18.14 -6.55 0.77
N HIS A 139 18.35 -5.29 0.47
CA HIS A 139 17.75 -4.13 1.12
C HIS A 139 16.72 -3.45 0.22
N LEU A 140 15.61 -3.03 0.82
CA LEU A 140 14.62 -2.20 0.16
C LEU A 140 14.93 -0.73 0.46
N LEU A 141 15.00 0.10 -0.57
CA LEU A 141 15.26 1.53 -0.44
C LEU A 141 14.14 2.36 -1.07
N LYS A 142 14.03 3.60 -0.60
CA LYS A 142 13.16 4.61 -1.22
C LYS A 142 13.48 4.82 -2.70
N GLY A 143 12.47 5.15 -3.49
CA GLY A 143 12.67 5.65 -4.84
C GLY A 143 13.33 7.03 -4.86
N ALA A 144 14.06 7.35 -5.92
CA ALA A 144 14.73 8.66 -6.07
C ALA A 144 13.74 9.84 -6.16
N ASP A 145 12.54 9.62 -6.69
CA ASP A 145 11.45 10.61 -6.67
C ASP A 145 10.68 10.49 -5.35
N GLU A 146 11.04 11.31 -4.37
CA GLU A 146 10.42 11.30 -3.04
C GLU A 146 8.89 11.48 -3.06
N LYS A 147 8.36 12.23 -4.07
CA LYS A 147 6.92 12.46 -4.21
C LYS A 147 6.19 11.24 -4.74
N LYS A 148 6.91 10.30 -5.35
CA LYS A 148 6.39 9.06 -5.95
C LYS A 148 6.94 7.80 -5.28
N ASP A 149 7.81 7.93 -4.27
CA ASP A 149 8.37 6.79 -3.53
C ASP A 149 7.26 5.85 -3.05
N GLN A 150 7.37 4.58 -3.43
CA GLN A 150 6.39 3.53 -3.12
C GLN A 150 6.95 2.45 -2.19
N SER A 151 8.14 2.65 -1.64
CA SER A 151 8.76 1.72 -0.70
C SER A 151 7.88 1.45 0.53
N TYR A 152 7.07 2.43 0.94
CA TYR A 152 6.05 2.29 1.98
C TYR A 152 5.11 1.10 1.77
N PHE A 153 4.72 0.81 0.53
CA PHE A 153 3.80 -0.29 0.21
C PHE A 153 4.49 -1.65 0.08
N LEU A 154 5.81 -1.68 0.17
CA LEU A 154 6.65 -2.85 -0.08
C LEU A 154 7.37 -3.35 1.18
N TYR A 155 7.22 -2.66 2.30
CA TYR A 155 7.98 -2.94 3.53
C TYR A 155 7.79 -4.36 4.07
N THR A 156 6.68 -5.00 3.77
CA THR A 156 6.38 -6.37 4.21
C THR A 156 7.06 -7.46 3.38
N LEU A 157 7.63 -7.13 2.21
CA LEU A 157 8.23 -8.13 1.33
C LEU A 157 9.45 -8.77 1.96
N PRO A 158 9.57 -10.11 1.99
CA PRO A 158 10.74 -10.77 2.53
C PRO A 158 11.99 -10.55 1.64
N PRO A 159 13.21 -10.59 2.20
CA PRO A 159 14.46 -10.44 1.44
C PRO A 159 14.58 -11.40 0.25
N ALA A 160 14.13 -12.65 0.40
CA ALA A 160 14.10 -13.63 -0.67
C ALA A 160 13.22 -13.25 -1.86
N SER A 161 12.13 -12.49 -1.62
CA SER A 161 11.33 -11.93 -2.72
C SER A 161 12.04 -10.74 -3.35
N LEU A 162 12.67 -9.87 -2.56
CA LEU A 162 13.36 -8.68 -3.06
C LEU A 162 14.51 -9.04 -3.99
N SER A 163 15.26 -10.12 -3.72
CA SER A 163 16.39 -10.55 -4.55
C SER A 163 15.97 -10.97 -5.97
N ARG A 164 14.69 -11.25 -6.18
CA ARG A 164 14.10 -11.59 -7.48
C ARG A 164 13.29 -10.44 -8.09
N LEU A 165 13.34 -9.24 -7.49
CA LEU A 165 12.58 -8.07 -7.96
C LEU A 165 13.48 -7.05 -8.63
N ILE A 166 12.97 -6.48 -9.72
CA ILE A 166 13.60 -5.37 -10.44
C ILE A 166 12.62 -4.20 -10.47
N PHE A 167 13.08 -3.02 -10.07
CA PHE A 167 12.33 -1.77 -10.13
C PHE A 167 13.01 -0.78 -11.10
N PRO A 168 12.74 -0.86 -12.41
CA PRO A 168 13.43 -0.06 -13.41
C PRO A 168 13.25 1.45 -13.22
N LEU A 169 12.17 1.86 -12.54
CA LEU A 169 11.83 3.26 -12.28
C LEU A 169 12.44 3.79 -10.97
N GLY A 170 13.07 2.97 -10.16
CA GLY A 170 13.53 3.33 -8.83
C GLY A 170 14.50 4.50 -8.75
N LYS A 171 15.32 4.69 -9.80
CA LYS A 171 16.27 5.80 -9.94
C LYS A 171 15.76 6.94 -10.84
N ARG A 172 14.47 6.94 -11.23
CA ARG A 172 13.88 7.87 -12.18
C ARG A 172 12.86 8.80 -11.53
N TYR A 173 12.66 9.95 -12.14
CA TYR A 173 11.61 10.89 -11.74
C TYR A 173 10.38 10.72 -12.63
N LYS A 174 9.18 10.81 -12.06
CA LYS A 174 7.89 10.63 -12.75
C LYS A 174 7.76 11.50 -14.01
N LYS A 175 8.22 12.75 -13.93
CA LYS A 175 8.21 13.68 -15.07
C LYS A 175 8.98 13.14 -16.29
N ASP A 176 10.09 12.43 -16.04
CA ASP A 176 10.92 11.89 -17.13
C ASP A 176 10.29 10.62 -17.71
N ILE A 177 9.63 9.82 -16.87
CA ILE A 177 8.87 8.64 -17.31
C ILE A 177 7.71 9.04 -18.24
N ILE A 178 6.98 10.12 -17.90
CA ILE A 178 5.90 10.65 -18.77
C ILE A 178 6.47 11.11 -20.11
N ARG A 179 7.62 11.81 -20.12
CA ARG A 179 8.29 12.26 -21.33
C ARG A 179 8.75 11.08 -22.21
N LEU A 180 9.33 10.04 -21.59
CA LEU A 180 9.74 8.83 -22.29
C LEU A 180 8.55 8.12 -22.95
N ALA A 181 7.46 7.92 -22.23
CA ALA A 181 6.25 7.30 -22.77
C ALA A 181 5.70 8.08 -23.98
N ALA A 182 5.69 9.41 -23.89
CA ALA A 182 5.23 10.28 -24.98
C ALA A 182 6.18 10.23 -26.20
N LYS A 183 7.49 10.24 -25.98
CA LYS A 183 8.51 10.14 -27.04
C LYS A 183 8.37 8.82 -27.82
N MET A 184 8.12 7.73 -27.11
CA MET A 184 7.96 6.39 -27.68
C MET A 184 6.56 6.12 -28.23
N LYS A 185 5.63 7.09 -28.12
CA LYS A 185 4.22 6.98 -28.56
C LYS A 185 3.52 5.73 -28.02
N LEU A 186 3.84 5.34 -26.77
CA LEU A 186 3.22 4.18 -26.15
C LEU A 186 1.70 4.39 -25.98
N PRO A 187 0.86 3.39 -26.27
CA PRO A 187 -0.60 3.48 -26.14
C PRO A 187 -1.04 3.38 -24.67
N VAL A 188 -0.62 4.33 -23.84
CA VAL A 188 -0.83 4.33 -22.39
C VAL A 188 -1.83 5.39 -21.94
N SER A 189 -2.53 5.12 -20.83
CA SER A 189 -3.35 6.14 -20.17
C SER A 189 -2.47 7.07 -19.36
N GLN A 190 -2.62 8.37 -19.56
CA GLN A 190 -1.97 9.38 -18.72
C GLN A 190 -2.67 9.58 -17.37
N LYS A 191 -3.89 9.01 -17.19
CA LYS A 191 -4.65 9.14 -15.94
C LYS A 191 -4.04 8.23 -14.89
N GLU A 192 -3.47 8.81 -13.85
CA GLU A 192 -3.00 8.06 -12.67
C GLU A 192 -4.19 7.54 -11.87
N SER A 193 -4.14 6.27 -11.46
CA SER A 193 -5.07 5.74 -10.47
C SER A 193 -4.65 6.27 -9.09
N GLN A 194 -5.44 7.17 -8.52
CA GLN A 194 -5.19 7.71 -7.17
C GLN A 194 -5.91 6.93 -6.09
N ASP A 195 -6.90 6.12 -6.48
CA ASP A 195 -7.80 5.40 -5.58
C ASP A 195 -7.46 3.89 -5.54
N VAL A 196 -8.08 3.21 -4.58
CA VAL A 196 -7.95 1.76 -4.44
C VAL A 196 -8.52 1.08 -5.70
N CYS A 197 -7.70 0.32 -6.40
CA CYS A 197 -7.96 -0.18 -7.77
C CYS A 197 -9.20 -1.08 -7.92
N PHE A 198 -9.73 -1.63 -6.84
CA PHE A 198 -10.94 -2.46 -6.86
C PHE A 198 -12.21 -1.73 -6.40
N ILE A 199 -12.10 -0.47 -5.99
CA ILE A 199 -13.22 0.36 -5.57
C ILE A 199 -13.58 1.30 -6.73
N PRO A 200 -14.77 1.12 -7.36
CA PRO A 200 -15.21 2.00 -8.42
C PRO A 200 -15.34 3.44 -7.92
N ASP A 201 -14.82 4.39 -8.70
CA ASP A 201 -14.94 5.83 -8.48
C ASP A 201 -14.49 6.31 -7.09
N GLY A 202 -13.70 5.47 -6.36
CA GLY A 202 -13.21 5.77 -5.01
C GLY A 202 -14.29 5.68 -3.92
N ASP A 203 -15.51 5.25 -4.25
CA ASP A 203 -16.62 5.13 -3.29
C ASP A 203 -16.55 3.83 -2.49
N TYR A 204 -15.65 3.84 -1.48
CA TYR A 204 -15.51 2.67 -0.59
C TYR A 204 -16.75 2.42 0.26
N LYS A 205 -17.58 3.44 0.54
CA LYS A 205 -18.78 3.28 1.35
C LYS A 205 -19.83 2.44 0.65
N SER A 206 -20.12 2.76 -0.61
CA SER A 206 -20.99 1.93 -1.46
C SER A 206 -20.42 0.54 -1.66
N PHE A 207 -19.10 0.41 -1.84
CA PHE A 207 -18.44 -0.88 -1.96
C PHE A 207 -18.62 -1.74 -0.69
N LEU A 208 -18.47 -1.18 0.50
CA LEU A 208 -18.69 -1.87 1.77
C LEU A 208 -20.18 -2.22 1.96
N ALA A 209 -21.10 -1.32 1.60
CA ALA A 209 -22.54 -1.55 1.73
C ALA A 209 -23.04 -2.77 0.93
N THR A 210 -22.37 -3.14 -0.15
CA THR A 210 -22.71 -4.36 -0.90
C THR A 210 -22.21 -5.65 -0.25
N ARG A 211 -21.37 -5.56 0.78
CA ARG A 211 -20.68 -6.72 1.40
C ARG A 211 -20.96 -6.89 2.87
N MET A 212 -21.43 -5.86 3.56
CA MET A 212 -21.75 -5.90 4.98
C MET A 212 -22.88 -4.96 5.32
N GLY A 213 -23.65 -5.30 6.37
CA GLY A 213 -24.62 -4.39 6.97
C GLY A 213 -23.94 -3.30 7.79
N PHE A 214 -24.61 -2.17 7.92
CA PHE A 214 -24.20 -1.10 8.80
C PHE A 214 -25.19 -0.97 9.96
N THR A 215 -24.66 -0.90 11.18
CA THR A 215 -25.47 -0.71 12.38
C THR A 215 -25.23 0.70 12.91
N PRO A 216 -26.26 1.57 12.97
CA PRO A 216 -26.13 2.89 13.59
C PRO A 216 -25.70 2.79 15.06
N GLY A 217 -24.98 3.80 15.54
CA GLY A 217 -24.50 3.88 16.91
C GLY A 217 -24.32 5.32 17.36
N LYS A 218 -23.77 5.52 18.56
CA LYS A 218 -23.63 6.84 19.17
C LYS A 218 -22.32 7.52 18.83
N ILE A 219 -22.39 8.84 18.65
CA ILE A 219 -21.21 9.71 18.59
C ILE A 219 -21.08 10.40 19.94
N LEU A 220 -19.93 10.23 20.57
CA LEU A 220 -19.63 10.74 21.91
C LEU A 220 -18.54 11.82 21.85
N ASP A 221 -18.52 12.71 22.82
CA ASP A 221 -17.30 13.47 23.12
C ASP A 221 -16.38 12.69 24.08
N LYS A 222 -15.21 13.24 24.39
CA LYS A 222 -14.24 12.61 25.30
C LYS A 222 -14.74 12.44 26.74
N THR A 223 -15.82 13.13 27.14
CA THR A 223 -16.43 12.98 28.47
C THR A 223 -17.46 11.87 28.50
N GLY A 224 -17.79 11.28 27.34
CA GLY A 224 -18.83 10.27 27.19
C GLY A 224 -20.23 10.87 26.91
N LYS A 225 -20.35 12.18 26.73
CA LYS A 225 -21.61 12.83 26.39
C LYS A 225 -21.99 12.51 24.95
N ILE A 226 -23.24 12.11 24.73
CA ILE A 226 -23.79 11.82 23.42
C ILE A 226 -23.99 13.14 22.66
N LEU A 227 -23.38 13.24 21.47
CA LEU A 227 -23.51 14.39 20.57
C LEU A 227 -24.40 14.09 19.35
N GLY A 228 -24.60 12.83 18.99
CA GLY A 228 -25.35 12.41 17.83
C GLY A 228 -25.30 10.91 17.57
N GLU A 229 -25.65 10.52 16.33
CA GLU A 229 -25.63 9.14 15.89
C GLU A 229 -24.85 9.01 14.57
N HIS A 230 -24.10 7.91 14.43
CA HIS A 230 -23.42 7.53 13.19
C HIS A 230 -24.19 6.42 12.47
N GLN A 231 -23.97 6.32 11.16
CA GLN A 231 -24.67 5.36 10.28
C GLN A 231 -24.04 3.97 10.24
N GLY A 232 -22.94 3.76 10.96
CA GLY A 232 -22.19 2.50 11.04
C GLY A 232 -20.67 2.76 11.04
N LEU A 233 -19.95 2.11 11.95
CA LEU A 233 -18.49 2.30 12.13
C LEU A 233 -17.67 2.21 10.82
N PRO A 234 -17.96 1.26 9.87
CA PRO A 234 -17.20 1.14 8.65
C PRO A 234 -17.20 2.38 7.74
N LEU A 235 -18.08 3.33 7.97
CA LEU A 235 -18.20 4.56 7.18
C LEU A 235 -17.28 5.69 7.67
N TYR A 236 -16.52 5.43 8.76
CA TYR A 236 -15.72 6.45 9.43
C TYR A 236 -14.26 6.02 9.55
N THR A 237 -13.39 7.01 9.74
CA THR A 237 -11.94 6.83 9.88
C THR A 237 -11.40 7.84 10.89
N ILE A 238 -10.41 7.46 11.68
CA ILE A 238 -9.72 8.38 12.61
C ILE A 238 -9.18 9.60 11.83
N GLY A 239 -9.44 10.80 12.34
CA GLY A 239 -9.13 12.07 11.70
C GLY A 239 -10.19 12.58 10.72
N GLN A 240 -11.27 11.83 10.48
CA GLN A 240 -12.37 12.30 9.63
C GLN A 240 -13.13 13.43 10.31
N ARG A 241 -13.39 14.51 9.53
CA ARG A 241 -14.20 15.66 9.96
C ARG A 241 -15.56 15.73 9.27
N GLN A 242 -15.56 15.45 7.96
CA GLN A 242 -16.77 15.57 7.15
C GLN A 242 -17.70 14.36 7.33
N GLY A 243 -19.01 14.58 7.20
CA GLY A 243 -20.01 13.52 7.23
C GLY A 243 -20.34 13.00 8.64
N LEU A 244 -20.00 13.74 9.71
CA LEU A 244 -20.36 13.38 11.09
C LEU A 244 -21.82 13.71 11.42
N GLY A 245 -22.45 14.65 10.69
CA GLY A 245 -23.84 15.05 10.96
C GLY A 245 -24.04 15.79 12.30
N LEU A 246 -22.96 16.31 12.88
CA LEU A 246 -23.02 17.02 14.17
C LEU A 246 -23.19 18.52 13.97
N ALA A 247 -24.11 19.10 14.72
CA ALA A 247 -24.22 20.56 14.88
C ALA A 247 -23.27 21.00 15.99
N SER A 248 -22.09 21.52 15.62
CA SER A 248 -21.09 22.01 16.58
C SER A 248 -20.45 23.30 16.08
N ASN A 249 -20.19 24.23 16.98
CA ASN A 249 -19.41 25.44 16.70
C ASN A 249 -17.92 25.16 16.58
N GLU A 250 -17.46 24.00 17.08
CA GLU A 250 -16.08 23.57 17.04
C GLU A 250 -15.85 22.56 15.90
N LYS A 251 -14.62 22.55 15.39
CA LYS A 251 -14.20 21.56 14.40
C LYS A 251 -13.89 20.24 15.11
N LEU A 252 -14.83 19.30 15.04
CA LEU A 252 -14.68 17.97 15.63
C LEU A 252 -14.19 16.95 14.59
N PHE A 253 -13.34 16.03 15.06
CA PHE A 253 -12.72 14.97 14.27
C PHE A 253 -12.93 13.62 14.97
N VAL A 254 -13.10 12.55 14.24
CA VAL A 254 -13.09 11.19 14.81
C VAL A 254 -11.76 10.96 15.50
N SER A 255 -11.76 10.74 16.80
CA SER A 255 -10.57 10.50 17.60
C SER A 255 -10.41 9.04 18.03
N ASP A 256 -11.54 8.33 18.16
CA ASP A 256 -11.56 6.91 18.52
C ASP A 256 -12.82 6.22 18.00
N MET A 257 -12.74 4.90 17.83
CA MET A 257 -13.85 4.03 17.44
C MET A 257 -13.84 2.76 18.29
N ASN A 258 -14.95 2.48 18.97
CA ASN A 258 -15.12 1.28 19.78
C ASN A 258 -16.12 0.32 19.10
N PRO A 259 -15.65 -0.80 18.50
CA PRO A 259 -16.53 -1.75 17.83
C PRO A 259 -17.48 -2.49 18.76
N GLU A 260 -17.05 -2.80 20.00
CA GLU A 260 -17.84 -3.53 20.98
C GLU A 260 -19.05 -2.71 21.46
N ALA A 261 -18.81 -1.44 21.77
CA ALA A 261 -19.85 -0.50 22.17
C ALA A 261 -20.60 0.11 20.99
N ASN A 262 -20.14 -0.10 19.75
CA ASN A 262 -20.62 0.55 18.52
C ASN A 262 -20.69 2.07 18.67
N THR A 263 -19.57 2.69 19.08
CA THR A 263 -19.47 4.13 19.31
C THR A 263 -18.30 4.76 18.59
N ILE A 264 -18.45 6.02 18.24
CA ILE A 264 -17.41 6.91 17.73
C ILE A 264 -17.17 8.00 18.75
N THR A 265 -15.92 8.24 19.14
CA THR A 265 -15.55 9.41 19.94
C THR A 265 -15.00 10.49 19.02
N VAL A 266 -15.43 11.73 19.26
CA VAL A 266 -14.92 12.90 18.54
C VAL A 266 -14.18 13.84 19.48
N ALA A 267 -13.19 14.56 18.92
CA ALA A 267 -12.37 15.50 19.66
C ALA A 267 -11.95 16.69 18.78
N SER A 268 -11.36 17.73 19.38
CA SER A 268 -10.73 18.83 18.67
C SER A 268 -9.46 18.37 17.94
N HIS A 269 -9.02 19.11 16.94
CA HIS A 269 -7.83 18.79 16.13
C HIS A 269 -6.59 18.47 16.96
N ASP A 270 -6.32 19.27 17.97
CA ASP A 270 -5.10 19.20 18.78
C ASP A 270 -5.05 17.95 19.68
N GLN A 271 -6.22 17.39 19.95
CA GLN A 271 -6.37 16.18 20.78
C GLN A 271 -6.10 14.86 20.00
N LEU A 272 -5.85 14.92 18.69
CA LEU A 272 -5.51 13.75 17.88
C LEU A 272 -4.00 13.55 17.68
N TYR A 273 -3.17 14.41 18.28
CA TYR A 273 -1.73 14.22 18.25
C TYR A 273 -1.28 13.17 19.26
N THR A 274 -0.38 12.30 18.85
CA THR A 274 0.26 11.31 19.71
C THR A 274 1.75 11.18 19.43
N SER A 275 2.53 10.98 20.47
CA SER A 275 3.95 10.63 20.40
C SER A 275 4.21 9.14 20.68
N ARG A 276 3.17 8.34 20.93
CA ARG A 276 3.28 6.90 21.21
C ARG A 276 2.36 6.13 20.27
N ILE A 277 2.90 5.11 19.62
CA ILE A 277 2.17 4.28 18.65
C ILE A 277 2.45 2.81 18.94
N LEU A 278 1.39 2.05 19.20
CA LEU A 278 1.47 0.62 19.38
C LEU A 278 1.34 -0.08 18.02
N LEU A 279 2.24 -1.01 17.73
CA LEU A 279 2.30 -1.77 16.47
C LEU A 279 2.13 -3.26 16.72
N SER A 280 1.31 -3.89 15.90
CA SER A 280 1.28 -5.34 15.72
C SER A 280 1.94 -5.76 14.41
N ASN A 281 2.07 -7.07 14.19
CA ASN A 281 2.65 -7.63 12.97
C ASN A 281 3.96 -6.93 12.57
N PHE A 282 4.79 -6.66 13.56
CA PHE A 282 6.02 -5.91 13.38
C PHE A 282 7.06 -6.75 12.62
N ILE A 283 7.61 -6.17 11.57
CA ILE A 283 8.67 -6.77 10.75
C ILE A 283 9.91 -5.88 10.88
N TRP A 284 11.03 -6.48 11.27
CA TRP A 284 12.33 -5.84 11.23
C TRP A 284 13.20 -6.54 10.18
N ARG A 285 13.62 -5.81 9.17
CA ARG A 285 14.28 -6.36 7.97
C ARG A 285 15.80 -6.38 8.11
N GLU A 286 16.31 -5.42 8.85
CA GLU A 286 17.74 -5.11 8.95
C GLU A 286 18.28 -5.59 10.30
N SER A 287 18.50 -6.91 10.42
CA SER A 287 18.94 -7.52 11.69
C SER A 287 20.28 -6.96 12.21
N SER A 288 21.11 -6.40 11.33
CA SER A 288 22.37 -5.75 11.69
C SER A 288 22.19 -4.34 12.28
N ILE A 289 21.00 -3.74 12.15
CA ILE A 289 20.72 -2.39 12.66
C ILE A 289 19.89 -2.52 13.95
N PRO A 290 20.41 -2.08 15.11
CA PRO A 290 19.68 -2.10 16.39
C PRO A 290 18.41 -1.23 16.35
N LEU A 291 17.41 -1.62 17.18
CA LEU A 291 16.13 -0.88 17.29
C LEU A 291 16.27 0.52 17.89
N ASP A 292 17.39 0.82 18.53
CA ASP A 292 17.69 2.11 19.16
C ASP A 292 18.65 2.99 18.34
N THR A 293 18.88 2.63 17.07
CA THR A 293 19.76 3.39 16.18
C THR A 293 19.25 4.83 15.99
N PRO A 294 20.07 5.84 16.24
CA PRO A 294 19.68 7.24 16.04
C PRO A 294 19.40 7.59 14.58
N GLY A 295 18.55 8.58 14.37
CA GLY A 295 18.22 9.10 13.03
C GLY A 295 17.15 8.29 12.28
N MET A 296 16.54 7.32 12.93
CA MET A 296 15.37 6.63 12.37
C MET A 296 14.18 7.58 12.27
N ILE A 297 13.44 7.46 11.19
CA ILE A 297 12.18 8.17 10.96
C ILE A 297 11.06 7.17 10.66
N VAL A 298 9.83 7.53 10.98
CA VAL A 298 8.63 6.74 10.69
C VAL A 298 7.63 7.52 9.85
N LYS A 299 7.01 6.85 8.88
CA LYS A 299 5.79 7.32 8.20
C LYS A 299 4.60 6.52 8.68
N VAL A 300 3.63 7.18 9.26
CA VAL A 300 2.37 6.57 9.76
C VAL A 300 1.26 6.49 8.71
N ARG A 301 1.49 7.04 7.54
CA ARG A 301 0.70 6.98 6.31
C ARG A 301 1.59 7.29 5.12
N TYR A 302 1.19 6.82 3.95
CA TYR A 302 1.95 7.03 2.71
C TYR A 302 2.34 8.50 2.46
N LYS A 303 1.38 9.42 2.59
CA LYS A 303 1.57 10.85 2.33
C LYS A 303 1.89 11.67 3.58
N ALA A 304 2.02 11.04 4.77
CA ALA A 304 2.35 11.76 5.98
C ALA A 304 3.81 12.26 5.92
N ALA A 305 4.05 13.43 6.52
CA ALA A 305 5.39 13.85 6.85
C ALA A 305 6.03 12.82 7.79
N PRO A 306 7.32 12.49 7.62
CA PRO A 306 8.01 11.58 8.51
C PRO A 306 8.18 12.23 9.89
N ALA A 307 8.15 11.39 10.94
CA ALA A 307 8.47 11.79 12.30
C ALA A 307 9.72 11.05 12.78
N GLU A 308 10.54 11.69 13.59
CA GLU A 308 11.73 11.07 14.17
C GLU A 308 11.32 10.06 15.25
N VAL A 309 11.91 8.84 15.18
CA VAL A 309 11.74 7.77 16.16
C VAL A 309 12.77 7.98 17.27
N LYS A 310 12.26 8.18 18.49
CA LYS A 310 13.08 8.32 19.69
C LYS A 310 13.47 6.97 20.29
N ARG A 311 12.53 6.02 20.27
CA ARG A 311 12.72 4.67 20.83
C ARG A 311 11.74 3.69 20.21
N ILE A 312 12.18 2.43 20.08
CA ILE A 312 11.34 1.27 19.78
C ILE A 312 11.55 0.26 20.91
N SER A 313 10.47 -0.20 21.51
CA SER A 313 10.52 -1.24 22.58
C SER A 313 9.48 -2.30 22.33
N GLN A 314 9.84 -3.54 22.62
CA GLN A 314 8.90 -4.67 22.56
C GLN A 314 8.09 -4.76 23.85
N THR A 315 6.79 -5.02 23.72
CA THR A 315 5.86 -5.23 24.83
C THR A 315 4.95 -6.40 24.46
N GLY A 316 5.29 -7.61 24.92
CA GLY A 316 4.63 -8.86 24.50
C GLY A 316 4.77 -9.07 22.99
N ASP A 317 3.65 -9.26 22.31
CA ASP A 317 3.59 -9.41 20.83
C ASP A 317 3.56 -8.08 20.07
N PHE A 318 3.60 -6.97 20.79
CA PHE A 318 3.51 -5.63 20.24
C PHE A 318 4.84 -4.89 20.33
N TYR A 319 4.96 -3.84 19.52
CA TYR A 319 6.08 -2.91 19.56
C TYR A 319 5.56 -1.49 19.80
N LEU A 320 6.14 -0.81 20.78
CA LEU A 320 5.83 0.58 21.09
C LEU A 320 6.86 1.47 20.43
N LEU A 321 6.39 2.38 19.56
CA LEU A 321 7.18 3.49 19.02
C LEU A 321 6.95 4.74 19.87
N GLU A 322 8.04 5.32 20.36
CA GLU A 322 8.05 6.65 20.95
C GLU A 322 8.67 7.63 19.97
N LEU A 323 7.99 8.74 19.69
CA LEU A 323 8.36 9.72 18.68
C LEU A 323 8.91 10.99 19.36
N ALA A 324 9.88 11.63 18.72
CA ALA A 324 10.41 12.92 19.20
C ALA A 324 9.37 14.05 19.08
N ASN A 325 8.58 14.02 18.00
CA ASN A 325 7.49 14.97 17.78
C ASN A 325 6.18 14.19 17.53
N PRO A 326 5.06 14.65 18.10
CA PRO A 326 3.79 13.99 17.91
C PRO A 326 3.35 13.97 16.45
N VAL A 327 2.69 12.89 16.05
CA VAL A 327 2.02 12.75 14.75
C VAL A 327 0.52 12.89 14.91
N TRP A 328 -0.12 13.43 13.88
CA TRP A 328 -1.56 13.63 13.89
C TRP A 328 -2.31 12.38 13.43
N ALA A 329 -3.32 11.97 14.20
CA ALA A 329 -4.29 10.93 13.88
C ALA A 329 -3.62 9.62 13.40
N ALA A 330 -2.71 9.04 14.18
CA ALA A 330 -2.21 7.68 13.94
C ALA A 330 -3.40 6.72 13.91
N THR A 331 -3.65 6.11 12.75
CA THR A 331 -4.93 5.43 12.46
C THR A 331 -4.76 3.93 12.55
N PRO A 332 -5.52 3.21 13.41
CA PRO A 332 -5.52 1.76 13.48
C PRO A 332 -5.79 1.10 12.13
N GLY A 333 -5.01 0.06 11.79
CA GLY A 333 -5.06 -0.61 10.50
C GLY A 333 -4.13 -0.03 9.42
N GLN A 334 -3.66 1.20 9.58
CA GLN A 334 -2.59 1.74 8.73
C GLN A 334 -1.22 1.18 9.13
N ALA A 335 -0.24 1.30 8.23
CA ALA A 335 1.13 0.91 8.53
C ALA A 335 1.93 2.07 9.10
N ALA A 336 2.82 1.75 10.05
CA ALA A 336 3.94 2.61 10.42
C ALA A 336 5.22 2.00 9.83
N VAL A 337 5.84 2.68 8.87
CA VAL A 337 7.03 2.19 8.16
C VAL A 337 8.24 3.00 8.58
N ILE A 338 9.30 2.31 8.99
CA ILE A 338 10.50 2.87 9.59
C ILE A 338 11.63 2.89 8.58
N TYR A 339 12.35 4.00 8.54
CA TYR A 339 13.46 4.25 7.62
C TYR A 339 14.69 4.76 8.37
N LEU A 340 15.87 4.43 7.81
CA LEU A 340 17.13 5.10 8.15
C LEU A 340 17.77 5.57 6.84
N GLY A 341 17.87 6.89 6.68
CA GLY A 341 18.21 7.46 5.38
C GLY A 341 17.22 7.02 4.29
N ASP A 342 17.71 6.32 3.26
CA ASP A 342 16.87 5.74 2.20
C ASP A 342 16.43 4.32 2.49
N THR A 343 17.04 3.62 3.44
CA THR A 343 16.77 2.20 3.71
C THR A 343 15.47 2.03 4.49
N VAL A 344 14.63 1.09 4.04
CA VAL A 344 13.43 0.65 4.76
C VAL A 344 13.85 -0.38 5.80
N LEU A 345 13.81 -0.02 7.08
CA LEU A 345 14.21 -0.91 8.17
C LEU A 345 13.13 -1.93 8.53
N GLY A 346 11.87 -1.56 8.35
CA GLY A 346 10.74 -2.40 8.71
C GLY A 346 9.48 -1.59 9.01
N GLY A 347 8.63 -2.12 9.87
CA GLY A 347 7.39 -1.47 10.28
C GLY A 347 6.36 -2.45 10.82
N GLY A 348 5.18 -1.95 11.11
CA GLY A 348 4.07 -2.75 11.62
C GLY A 348 2.72 -2.12 11.35
N THR A 349 1.67 -2.82 11.72
CA THR A 349 0.30 -2.30 11.65
C THR A 349 0.00 -1.50 12.91
N ILE A 350 -0.49 -0.29 12.76
CA ILE A 350 -0.90 0.56 13.87
C ILE A 350 -2.13 -0.06 14.55
N GLU A 351 -2.02 -0.32 15.86
CA GLU A 351 -3.10 -0.83 16.69
C GLU A 351 -3.80 0.31 17.41
N HIS A 352 -3.03 1.19 18.02
CA HIS A 352 -3.53 2.35 18.73
C HIS A 352 -2.50 3.48 18.67
N GLY A 353 -2.98 4.72 18.62
CA GLY A 353 -2.18 5.93 18.79
C GLY A 353 -2.66 6.66 20.03
N GLY A 354 -1.83 6.70 21.06
CA GLY A 354 -2.15 7.35 22.34
C GLY A 354 -1.46 6.65 23.51
N ASP A 355 -1.56 7.25 24.68
CA ASP A 355 -1.16 6.59 25.91
C ASP A 355 -2.19 5.46 26.18
N ALA A 356 -1.86 4.25 25.74
CA ALA A 356 -2.57 3.07 26.25
C ALA A 356 -2.37 3.05 27.76
N ALA A 357 -3.47 3.18 28.50
CA ALA A 357 -3.51 3.04 29.95
C ALA A 357 -3.07 1.62 30.35
#